data_4daeda493153f2d3c6048097c8a0c21d
#
_entry.id   4daeda493153f2d3c6048097c8a0c21d
#
_cell.length_a   1.000
_cell.length_b   1.000
_cell.length_c   1.000
_cell.angle_alpha   90.00
_cell.angle_beta   90.00
_cell.angle_gamma   90.00
#
_symmetry.space_group_name_H-M   'P 1'
#
loop_
_entity.id
_entity.type
_entity.pdbx_description
1 polymer ?
#
loop_
_entity_poly.entity_id
_entity_poly.type
_entity_poly.pdbx_seq_one_letter_code
_entity_poly.pdbx_strand_id
1 'polypeptide(L)'
;NDICKIGLVVSVADAPNLTEHPEYLNEKLRLSQLTRADVIVVSKADLVCDESIEQLTQSLHDLNSKALIILSANGDANFAVLDHFFNHWIDKKYGMFTSRKHTPGADTMLLNNAGFSMRGNTSLFETCAVKFSEPLELERIEPIIRNSGKKVLRAKGIVDIVGKGCCEVQYTDGMLSISQARDDLQACDRWLTIIGKGLRPQTGSTTIRKSRCL
;
A
#
# COMPACT_ATOMS: atom_id res chain seq x y z
N ASN A 1 18.05 6.04 25.02
CA ASN A 1 16.85 6.18 24.18
C ASN A 1 17.32 6.33 22.75
N ASP A 2 17.41 5.20 22.03
CA ASP A 2 17.76 5.19 20.61
C ASP A 2 16.58 5.76 19.83
N ILE A 3 16.75 6.96 19.33
CA ILE A 3 15.79 7.63 18.47
C ILE A 3 15.95 7.00 17.09
N CYS A 4 14.92 6.34 16.58
CA CYS A 4 14.89 5.87 15.20
C CYS A 4 15.08 7.06 14.25
N LYS A 5 16.04 6.94 13.33
CA LYS A 5 16.24 7.94 12.26
C LYS A 5 15.52 7.44 11.01
N ILE A 6 14.79 8.34 10.33
CA ILE A 6 14.22 8.04 9.03
C ILE A 6 15.38 7.89 8.05
N GLY A 7 15.56 6.72 7.51
CA GLY A 7 16.58 6.41 6.53
C GLY A 7 16.14 6.89 5.14
N LEU A 8 15.49 6.05 4.39
CA LEU A 8 15.06 6.25 3.00
C LEU A 8 13.55 6.27 2.91
N VAL A 9 12.98 7.20 2.16
CA VAL A 9 11.56 7.25 1.85
C VAL A 9 11.34 6.63 0.48
N VAL A 10 10.69 5.46 0.45
CA VAL A 10 10.35 4.76 -0.78
C VAL A 10 8.86 4.90 -1.05
N SER A 11 8.49 5.33 -2.24
CA SER A 11 7.11 5.36 -2.73
C SER A 11 6.94 4.29 -3.82
N VAL A 12 5.82 3.57 -3.79
CA VAL A 12 5.47 2.60 -4.83
C VAL A 12 4.37 3.19 -5.70
N ALA A 13 4.62 3.25 -7.01
CA ALA A 13 3.70 3.72 -8.03
C ALA A 13 3.23 2.53 -8.86
N ASP A 14 1.92 2.32 -8.97
CA ASP A 14 1.32 1.25 -9.78
C ASP A 14 1.21 1.72 -11.23
N ALA A 15 2.01 1.14 -12.14
CA ALA A 15 2.11 1.58 -13.53
C ALA A 15 0.77 1.49 -14.27
N PRO A 16 0.04 0.35 -14.32
CA PRO A 16 -1.26 0.30 -14.97
C PRO A 16 -2.24 1.37 -14.48
N ASN A 17 -2.34 1.52 -13.16
CA ASN A 17 -3.26 2.46 -12.56
C ASN A 17 -2.95 3.92 -12.92
N LEU A 18 -1.67 4.28 -12.98
CA LEU A 18 -1.25 5.66 -13.29
C LEU A 18 -1.23 5.98 -14.78
N THR A 19 -1.06 4.96 -15.64
CA THR A 19 -1.17 5.13 -17.09
C THR A 19 -2.62 5.22 -17.55
N GLU A 20 -3.54 4.46 -16.94
CA GLU A 20 -4.97 4.54 -17.21
C GLU A 20 -5.61 5.81 -16.62
N HIS A 21 -5.07 6.30 -15.51
CA HIS A 21 -5.60 7.44 -14.74
C HIS A 21 -4.50 8.46 -14.40
N PRO A 22 -3.95 9.18 -15.39
CA PRO A 22 -2.88 10.17 -15.16
C PRO A 22 -3.27 11.28 -14.17
N GLU A 23 -4.56 11.61 -14.08
CA GLU A 23 -5.10 12.57 -13.13
C GLU A 23 -4.83 12.20 -11.67
N TYR A 24 -4.63 10.92 -11.38
CA TYR A 24 -4.31 10.45 -10.01
C TYR A 24 -2.95 10.94 -9.51
N LEU A 25 -2.03 11.33 -10.39
CA LEU A 25 -0.78 11.97 -9.98
C LEU A 25 -1.01 13.28 -9.23
N ASN A 26 -2.12 13.97 -9.51
CA ASN A 26 -2.50 15.24 -8.88
C ASN A 26 -3.33 15.06 -7.60
N GLU A 27 -3.68 13.84 -7.22
CA GLU A 27 -4.36 13.61 -5.95
C GLU A 27 -3.45 14.00 -4.78
N LYS A 28 -3.96 14.84 -3.88
CA LYS A 28 -3.19 15.44 -2.76
C LYS A 28 -2.34 14.45 -1.98
N LEU A 29 -2.87 13.28 -1.67
CA LEU A 29 -2.14 12.26 -0.91
C LEU A 29 -1.01 11.66 -1.76
N ARG A 30 -1.32 11.26 -2.99
CA ARG A 30 -0.38 10.63 -3.91
C ARG A 30 0.74 11.58 -4.32
N LEU A 31 0.37 12.82 -4.66
CA LEU A 31 1.33 13.89 -4.93
C LEU A 31 2.30 14.08 -3.75
N SER A 32 1.77 14.13 -2.51
CA SER A 32 2.60 14.27 -1.31
C SER A 32 3.54 13.08 -1.08
N GLN A 33 3.12 11.87 -1.43
CA GLN A 33 3.96 10.67 -1.35
C GLN A 33 5.09 10.69 -2.38
N LEU A 34 4.76 11.00 -3.63
CA LEU A 34 5.72 11.00 -4.74
C LEU A 34 6.75 12.14 -4.61
N THR A 35 6.32 13.35 -4.23
CA THR A 35 7.22 14.50 -4.11
C THR A 35 8.19 14.41 -2.93
N ARG A 36 7.90 13.57 -1.93
CA ARG A 36 8.76 13.38 -0.75
C ARG A 36 9.60 12.11 -0.80
N ALA A 37 9.42 11.29 -1.82
CA ALA A 37 10.17 10.05 -1.97
C ALA A 37 11.64 10.33 -2.34
N ASP A 38 12.55 9.56 -1.75
CA ASP A 38 13.93 9.46 -2.20
C ASP A 38 14.05 8.44 -3.35
N VAL A 39 13.16 7.44 -3.35
CA VAL A 39 13.04 6.41 -4.39
C VAL A 39 11.58 6.21 -4.76
N ILE A 40 11.31 6.12 -6.05
CA ILE A 40 9.99 5.76 -6.60
C ILE A 40 10.14 4.42 -7.33
N VAL A 41 9.47 3.38 -6.81
CA VAL A 41 9.38 2.08 -7.48
C VAL A 41 8.13 2.04 -8.34
N VAL A 42 8.28 2.01 -9.65
CA VAL A 42 7.19 1.85 -10.61
C VAL A 42 6.91 0.36 -10.76
N SER A 43 5.89 -0.11 -10.05
CA SER A 43 5.52 -1.53 -10.00
C SER A 43 4.62 -1.93 -11.16
N LYS A 44 4.64 -3.24 -11.50
CA LYS A 44 3.86 -3.83 -12.58
C LYS A 44 4.18 -3.20 -13.94
N ALA A 45 5.43 -2.80 -14.16
CA ALA A 45 5.87 -2.22 -15.42
C ALA A 45 5.71 -3.20 -16.60
N ASP A 46 5.75 -4.50 -16.32
CA ASP A 46 5.51 -5.60 -17.26
C ASP A 46 4.08 -5.65 -17.83
N LEU A 47 3.12 -4.97 -17.21
CA LEU A 47 1.72 -4.93 -17.65
C LEU A 47 1.38 -3.71 -18.51
N VAL A 48 2.36 -2.86 -18.81
CA VAL A 48 2.18 -1.60 -19.56
C VAL A 48 3.18 -1.57 -20.71
N CYS A 49 2.77 -0.98 -21.84
CA CYS A 49 3.69 -0.83 -22.99
C CYS A 49 4.82 0.16 -22.70
N ASP A 50 5.95 -0.03 -23.36
CA ASP A 50 7.18 0.75 -23.14
C ASP A 50 6.95 2.26 -23.31
N GLU A 51 6.18 2.68 -24.31
CA GLU A 51 5.88 4.10 -24.56
C GLU A 51 5.14 4.75 -23.37
N SER A 52 4.16 4.03 -22.79
CA SER A 52 3.41 4.52 -21.63
C SER A 52 4.28 4.54 -20.36
N ILE A 53 5.20 3.59 -20.23
CA ILE A 53 6.19 3.58 -19.12
C ILE A 53 7.13 4.77 -19.23
N GLU A 54 7.60 5.10 -20.42
CA GLU A 54 8.45 6.27 -20.65
C GLU A 54 7.73 7.56 -20.27
N GLN A 55 6.49 7.74 -20.73
CA GLN A 55 5.66 8.90 -20.40
C GLN A 55 5.38 9.01 -18.90
N LEU A 56 5.07 7.90 -18.24
CA LEU A 56 4.88 7.86 -16.79
C LEU A 56 6.16 8.21 -16.05
N THR A 57 7.29 7.64 -16.46
CA THR A 57 8.60 7.90 -15.85
C THR A 57 8.98 9.38 -16.00
N GLN A 58 8.73 9.98 -17.16
CA GLN A 58 8.96 11.40 -17.37
C GLN A 58 8.07 12.25 -16.46
N SER A 59 6.78 11.92 -16.34
CA SER A 59 5.84 12.61 -15.45
C SER A 59 6.26 12.52 -13.98
N LEU A 60 6.75 11.37 -13.53
CA LEU A 60 7.27 11.18 -12.19
C LEU A 60 8.56 11.96 -11.95
N HIS A 61 9.44 12.05 -12.95
CA HIS A 61 10.66 12.85 -12.88
C HIS A 61 10.35 14.34 -12.81
N ASP A 62 9.34 14.81 -13.55
CA ASP A 62 8.90 16.21 -13.51
C ASP A 62 8.31 16.58 -12.15
N LEU A 63 7.61 15.63 -11.48
CA LEU A 63 7.11 15.80 -10.12
C LEU A 63 8.21 15.79 -9.07
N ASN A 64 9.22 14.94 -9.23
CA ASN A 64 10.32 14.77 -8.28
C ASN A 64 11.63 14.38 -8.99
N SER A 65 12.32 15.38 -9.49
CA SER A 65 13.60 15.20 -10.21
C SER A 65 14.75 14.69 -9.35
N LYS A 66 14.57 14.60 -8.02
CA LYS A 66 15.59 14.11 -7.09
C LYS A 66 15.43 12.64 -6.75
N ALA A 67 14.23 12.09 -6.97
CA ALA A 67 13.97 10.69 -6.68
C ALA A 67 14.65 9.77 -7.69
N LEU A 68 15.21 8.68 -7.19
CA LEU A 68 15.63 7.58 -8.05
C LEU A 68 14.37 6.81 -8.48
N ILE A 69 14.18 6.64 -9.79
CA ILE A 69 13.04 5.87 -10.33
C ILE A 69 13.54 4.49 -10.72
N ILE A 70 12.86 3.44 -10.21
CA ILE A 70 13.17 2.03 -10.47
C ILE A 70 11.94 1.35 -11.02
N LEU A 71 12.07 0.67 -12.16
CA LEU A 71 11.01 -0.18 -12.71
C LEU A 71 11.04 -1.55 -12.03
N SER A 72 9.86 -2.07 -11.74
CA SER A 72 9.66 -3.40 -11.16
C SER A 72 8.66 -4.19 -12.00
N ALA A 73 9.04 -5.40 -12.37
CA ALA A 73 8.25 -6.37 -13.12
C ALA A 73 7.98 -7.60 -12.25
N ASN A 74 6.72 -8.07 -12.23
CA ASN A 74 6.32 -9.25 -11.44
C ASN A 74 6.72 -9.18 -9.94
N GLY A 75 6.84 -7.98 -9.39
CA GLY A 75 7.27 -7.77 -8.00
C GLY A 75 8.78 -7.83 -7.79
N ASP A 76 9.55 -8.07 -8.85
CA ASP A 76 11.01 -8.03 -8.83
C ASP A 76 11.50 -6.66 -9.30
N ALA A 77 12.54 -6.16 -8.63
CA ALA A 77 13.20 -4.90 -8.97
C ALA A 77 14.71 -5.06 -8.78
N ASN A 78 15.49 -4.32 -9.56
CA ASN A 78 16.94 -4.34 -9.39
C ASN A 78 17.36 -3.63 -8.11
N PHE A 79 17.23 -4.33 -6.97
CA PHE A 79 17.58 -3.81 -5.65
C PHE A 79 19.08 -3.56 -5.46
N ALA A 80 19.96 -4.09 -6.32
CA ALA A 80 21.39 -3.76 -6.28
C ALA A 80 21.64 -2.25 -6.52
N VAL A 81 20.77 -1.62 -7.29
CA VAL A 81 20.80 -0.16 -7.49
C VAL A 81 20.42 0.55 -6.19
N LEU A 82 19.49 0.00 -5.41
CA LEU A 82 19.10 0.54 -4.10
C LEU A 82 20.24 0.44 -3.08
N ASP A 83 20.97 -0.66 -3.05
CA ASP A 83 22.12 -0.82 -2.13
C ASP A 83 23.20 0.24 -2.41
N HIS A 84 23.52 0.45 -3.68
CA HIS A 84 24.47 1.49 -4.06
C HIS A 84 23.96 2.89 -3.71
N PHE A 85 22.71 3.19 -4.02
CA PHE A 85 22.08 4.46 -3.71
C PHE A 85 21.98 4.68 -2.20
N PHE A 86 21.60 3.66 -1.44
CA PHE A 86 21.45 3.71 0.00
C PHE A 86 22.80 3.96 0.70
N ASN A 87 23.85 3.27 0.30
CA ASN A 87 25.19 3.49 0.86
C ASN A 87 25.70 4.90 0.55
N HIS A 88 25.57 5.36 -0.71
CA HIS A 88 25.97 6.71 -1.08
C HIS A 88 25.13 7.80 -0.39
N TRP A 89 23.83 7.54 -0.22
CA TRP A 89 22.90 8.46 0.46
C TRP A 89 23.17 8.53 1.98
N ILE A 90 23.47 7.41 2.62
CA ILE A 90 23.91 7.37 4.03
C ILE A 90 25.19 8.17 4.19
N ASP A 91 26.19 7.94 3.35
CA ASP A 91 27.45 8.65 3.41
C ASP A 91 27.26 10.15 3.18
N LYS A 92 26.47 10.56 2.23
CA LYS A 92 26.19 11.97 1.95
C LYS A 92 25.37 12.65 3.05
N LYS A 93 24.37 11.95 3.61
CA LYS A 93 23.45 12.51 4.64
C LYS A 93 23.99 12.38 6.05
N TYR A 94 24.77 11.34 6.32
CA TYR A 94 25.29 11.01 7.66
C TYR A 94 26.82 10.92 7.74
N GLY A 95 27.53 10.85 6.63
CA GLY A 95 29.00 10.80 6.58
C GLY A 95 29.69 12.01 7.23
N MET A 96 28.98 13.11 7.43
CA MET A 96 29.42 14.22 8.26
C MET A 96 29.32 13.96 9.78
N PHE A 97 28.70 12.86 10.20
CA PHE A 97 28.45 12.61 11.63
C PHE A 97 29.51 11.75 12.32
N THR A 98 30.39 11.11 11.56
CA THR A 98 31.47 10.30 12.17
C THR A 98 32.60 11.14 12.76
N SER A 99 32.60 12.46 12.58
CA SER A 99 33.67 13.37 13.10
C SER A 99 33.20 14.44 14.09
N ARG A 100 31.94 14.48 14.48
CA ARG A 100 31.48 15.44 15.49
C ARG A 100 31.20 14.73 16.80
N LYS A 101 32.03 15.04 17.81
CA LYS A 101 31.75 14.74 19.23
C LYS A 101 30.36 15.27 19.58
N HIS A 102 29.55 14.38 20.12
CA HIS A 102 28.20 14.63 20.59
C HIS A 102 28.21 15.76 21.64
N THR A 103 27.69 16.92 21.33
CA THR A 103 27.25 17.90 22.30
C THR A 103 25.75 17.68 22.56
N PRO A 104 25.37 17.27 23.79
CA PRO A 104 23.94 17.06 24.09
C PRO A 104 23.29 18.45 24.18
N GLY A 105 22.33 18.74 23.32
CA GLY A 105 21.52 19.95 23.45
C GLY A 105 20.92 20.57 22.19
N ALA A 106 21.35 20.19 20.98
CA ALA A 106 20.89 20.88 19.76
C ALA A 106 19.82 20.14 18.95
N ASP A 107 19.55 18.89 19.26
CA ASP A 107 18.66 18.04 18.41
C ASP A 107 17.19 18.06 18.84
N THR A 108 16.84 18.76 19.91
CA THR A 108 15.45 18.74 20.42
C THR A 108 14.54 19.74 19.73
N MET A 109 15.05 20.62 18.86
CA MET A 109 14.24 21.67 18.24
C MET A 109 13.68 21.32 16.85
N LEU A 110 14.12 20.25 16.21
CA LEU A 110 13.65 19.90 14.85
C LEU A 110 12.45 18.93 14.82
N LEU A 111 12.09 18.33 15.95
CA LEU A 111 10.95 17.41 16.04
C LEU A 111 9.62 18.08 16.41
N ASN A 112 9.63 19.33 16.86
CA ASN A 112 8.41 20.02 17.31
C ASN A 112 7.61 20.68 16.20
N ASN A 113 8.07 20.71 14.95
CA ASN A 113 7.33 21.30 13.83
C ASN A 113 6.80 20.29 12.81
N ALA A 114 7.02 19.00 13.00
CA ALA A 114 6.30 17.97 12.28
C ALA A 114 5.08 17.48 13.08
N GLY A 115 4.32 18.42 13.62
CA GLY A 115 2.97 18.17 14.08
C GLY A 115 2.11 17.74 12.88
N PHE A 116 2.19 16.47 12.51
CA PHE A 116 1.22 15.84 11.65
C PHE A 116 -0.05 15.65 12.47
N SER A 117 -0.74 16.79 12.72
CA SER A 117 -2.08 16.77 13.27
C SER A 117 -2.99 16.15 12.21
N MET A 118 -3.23 14.85 12.31
CA MET A 118 -4.38 14.21 11.67
C MET A 118 -5.70 14.65 12.35
N ARG A 119 -5.85 15.96 12.59
CA ARG A 119 -7.14 16.51 12.97
C ARG A 119 -7.92 16.83 11.70
N GLY A 120 -8.92 16.02 11.45
CA GLY A 120 -10.03 16.38 10.58
C GLY A 120 -9.92 15.92 9.14
N ASN A 121 -9.75 14.62 8.91
CA ASN A 121 -10.31 14.02 7.72
C ASN A 121 -11.15 12.83 8.16
N THR A 122 -12.45 12.93 7.96
CA THR A 122 -13.32 11.78 7.74
C THR A 122 -12.57 10.87 6.78
N SER A 123 -12.16 9.68 7.27
CA SER A 123 -11.46 8.72 6.42
C SER A 123 -12.29 8.56 5.14
N LEU A 124 -11.68 8.86 3.99
CA LEU A 124 -12.31 8.74 2.68
C LEU A 124 -12.74 7.29 2.40
N PHE A 125 -12.29 6.37 3.23
CA PHE A 125 -12.51 4.93 3.12
C PHE A 125 -13.01 4.35 4.43
N GLU A 126 -13.86 3.36 4.30
CA GLU A 126 -14.42 2.57 5.40
C GLU A 126 -13.82 1.17 5.34
N THR A 127 -13.75 0.51 6.49
CA THR A 127 -13.34 -0.89 6.59
C THR A 127 -14.43 -1.68 7.27
N CYS A 128 -14.77 -2.84 6.73
CA CYS A 128 -15.63 -3.80 7.41
C CYS A 128 -14.97 -5.19 7.38
N ALA A 129 -15.22 -5.97 8.43
CA ALA A 129 -14.83 -7.37 8.49
C ALA A 129 -16.08 -8.24 8.55
N VAL A 130 -16.10 -9.26 7.71
CA VAL A 130 -17.21 -10.22 7.59
C VAL A 130 -16.69 -11.57 8.07
N LYS A 131 -17.32 -12.15 9.10
CA LYS A 131 -17.00 -13.50 9.59
C LYS A 131 -17.92 -14.51 8.94
N PHE A 132 -17.35 -15.63 8.51
CA PHE A 132 -18.10 -16.75 7.96
C PHE A 132 -18.03 -17.93 8.92
N SER A 133 -19.18 -18.54 9.17
CA SER A 133 -19.32 -19.76 9.99
C SER A 133 -19.44 -21.02 9.15
N GLU A 134 -19.76 -20.86 7.87
CA GLU A 134 -19.98 -21.95 6.94
C GLU A 134 -19.17 -21.75 5.66
N PRO A 135 -18.76 -22.84 4.97
CA PRO A 135 -18.10 -22.76 3.68
C PRO A 135 -18.97 -22.01 2.65
N LEU A 136 -18.31 -21.26 1.77
CA LEU A 136 -18.95 -20.50 0.69
C LEU A 136 -18.83 -21.23 -0.62
N GLU A 137 -19.88 -21.13 -1.44
CA GLU A 137 -19.75 -21.46 -2.88
C GLU A 137 -18.83 -20.43 -3.56
N LEU A 138 -17.98 -20.92 -4.45
CA LEU A 138 -16.98 -20.10 -5.15
C LEU A 138 -17.61 -18.88 -5.84
N GLU A 139 -18.72 -19.09 -6.51
CA GLU A 139 -19.45 -18.10 -7.32
C GLU A 139 -20.07 -16.98 -6.45
N ARG A 140 -20.21 -17.20 -5.15
CA ARG A 140 -20.76 -16.21 -4.23
C ARG A 140 -19.75 -15.22 -3.69
N ILE A 141 -18.44 -15.51 -3.79
CA ILE A 141 -17.40 -14.70 -3.19
C ILE A 141 -17.33 -13.33 -3.84
N GLU A 142 -17.24 -13.26 -5.15
CA GLU A 142 -17.17 -12.01 -5.89
C GLU A 142 -18.42 -11.13 -5.71
N PRO A 143 -19.64 -11.65 -5.83
CA PRO A 143 -20.85 -10.90 -5.52
C PRO A 143 -20.89 -10.35 -4.08
N ILE A 144 -20.44 -11.13 -3.09
CA ILE A 144 -20.37 -10.67 -1.70
C ILE A 144 -19.44 -9.46 -1.60
N ILE A 145 -18.28 -9.51 -2.23
CA ILE A 145 -17.31 -8.41 -2.21
C ILE A 145 -17.89 -7.19 -2.94
N ARG A 146 -18.32 -7.34 -4.18
CA ARG A 146 -18.80 -6.24 -5.03
C ARG A 146 -20.03 -5.55 -4.44
N ASN A 147 -20.93 -6.29 -3.81
CA ASN A 147 -22.15 -5.76 -3.21
C ASN A 147 -21.96 -5.14 -1.81
N SER A 148 -20.76 -5.28 -1.24
CA SER A 148 -20.46 -4.77 0.10
C SER A 148 -20.38 -3.24 0.18
N GLY A 149 -20.35 -2.53 -0.94
CA GLY A 149 -20.27 -1.06 -0.92
C GLY A 149 -20.51 -0.43 -2.29
N LYS A 150 -20.48 0.91 -2.30
CA LYS A 150 -20.59 1.67 -3.55
C LYS A 150 -19.33 1.50 -4.42
N LYS A 151 -18.16 1.47 -3.78
CA LYS A 151 -16.87 1.20 -4.42
C LYS A 151 -16.01 0.39 -3.45
N VAL A 152 -15.78 -0.87 -3.76
CA VAL A 152 -14.82 -1.70 -3.04
C VAL A 152 -13.47 -1.55 -3.70
N LEU A 153 -12.46 -1.21 -2.91
CA LEU A 153 -11.08 -1.02 -3.38
C LEU A 153 -10.27 -2.29 -3.18
N ARG A 154 -10.45 -2.92 -2.03
CA ARG A 154 -9.70 -4.10 -1.66
C ARG A 154 -10.52 -4.99 -0.74
N ALA A 155 -10.39 -6.28 -0.92
CA ALA A 155 -10.77 -7.25 0.10
C ALA A 155 -9.65 -8.29 0.26
N LYS A 156 -9.42 -8.70 1.49
CA LYS A 156 -8.45 -9.76 1.80
C LYS A 156 -8.93 -10.56 3.00
N GLY A 157 -8.76 -11.88 2.93
CA GLY A 157 -9.09 -12.75 4.05
C GLY A 157 -8.97 -14.22 3.74
N ILE A 158 -9.44 -15.01 4.69
CA ILE A 158 -9.43 -16.46 4.62
C ILE A 158 -10.86 -16.95 4.77
N VAL A 159 -11.29 -17.78 3.84
CA VAL A 159 -12.63 -18.39 3.82
C VAL A 159 -12.54 -19.87 3.48
N ASP A 160 -13.48 -20.65 3.97
CA ASP A 160 -13.65 -22.01 3.49
C ASP A 160 -14.52 -21.98 2.22
N ILE A 161 -14.05 -22.66 1.18
CA ILE A 161 -14.76 -22.78 -0.11
C ILE A 161 -15.20 -24.24 -0.29
N VAL A 162 -16.45 -24.41 -0.65
CA VAL A 162 -17.00 -25.76 -0.93
C VAL A 162 -16.15 -26.47 -1.96
N GLY A 163 -15.72 -27.70 -1.63
CA GLY A 163 -14.87 -28.51 -2.48
C GLY A 163 -13.40 -28.11 -2.58
N LYS A 164 -13.01 -26.95 -2.02
CA LYS A 164 -11.60 -26.48 -2.02
C LYS A 164 -11.00 -26.38 -0.62
N GLY A 165 -11.82 -26.30 0.43
CA GLY A 165 -11.36 -26.10 1.81
C GLY A 165 -10.92 -24.67 2.06
N CYS A 166 -9.92 -24.51 2.93
CA CYS A 166 -9.42 -23.21 3.39
C CYS A 166 -8.65 -22.47 2.29
N CYS A 167 -9.15 -21.31 1.89
CA CYS A 167 -8.59 -20.51 0.81
C CYS A 167 -8.30 -19.07 1.25
N GLU A 168 -7.22 -18.52 0.75
CA GLU A 168 -6.93 -17.09 0.81
C GLU A 168 -7.63 -16.39 -0.36
N VAL A 169 -8.41 -15.35 -0.05
CA VAL A 169 -9.11 -14.53 -1.02
C VAL A 169 -8.50 -13.15 -1.03
N GLN A 170 -8.16 -12.66 -2.20
CA GLN A 170 -7.71 -11.29 -2.43
C GLN A 170 -8.52 -10.67 -3.56
N TYR A 171 -8.97 -9.45 -3.36
CA TYR A 171 -9.65 -8.66 -4.37
C TYR A 171 -9.03 -7.27 -4.38
N THR A 172 -8.60 -6.82 -5.55
CA THR A 172 -8.00 -5.49 -5.74
C THR A 172 -8.32 -5.03 -7.16
N ASP A 173 -8.76 -3.80 -7.32
CA ASP A 173 -9.02 -3.15 -8.60
C ASP A 173 -9.89 -3.98 -9.56
N GLY A 174 -10.93 -4.60 -9.02
CA GLY A 174 -11.86 -5.41 -9.82
C GLY A 174 -11.43 -6.86 -10.04
N MET A 175 -10.20 -7.22 -9.72
CA MET A 175 -9.65 -8.57 -9.90
C MET A 175 -9.78 -9.38 -8.62
N LEU A 176 -10.35 -10.57 -8.74
CA LEU A 176 -10.45 -11.57 -7.68
C LEU A 176 -9.39 -12.65 -7.87
N SER A 177 -8.58 -12.87 -6.85
CA SER A 177 -7.62 -13.97 -6.78
C SER A 177 -7.96 -14.87 -5.59
N ILE A 178 -7.96 -16.18 -5.82
CA ILE A 178 -8.23 -17.20 -4.82
C ILE A 178 -7.14 -18.27 -4.92
N SER A 179 -6.48 -18.53 -3.80
CA SER A 179 -5.43 -19.54 -3.68
C SER A 179 -5.65 -20.39 -2.44
N GLN A 180 -5.04 -21.58 -2.41
CA GLN A 180 -5.03 -22.41 -1.21
C GLN A 180 -4.37 -21.64 -0.07
N ALA A 181 -4.99 -21.62 1.11
CA ALA A 181 -4.38 -20.98 2.27
C ALA A 181 -3.15 -21.79 2.72
N ARG A 182 -2.12 -21.08 3.17
CA ARG A 182 -0.93 -21.71 3.75
C ARG A 182 -1.28 -22.42 5.04
N ASP A 183 -0.48 -23.42 5.43
CA ASP A 183 -0.75 -24.28 6.57
C ASP A 183 -0.85 -23.51 7.89
N ASP A 184 -0.05 -22.45 8.05
CA ASP A 184 -0.08 -21.57 9.22
C ASP A 184 -1.39 -20.76 9.35
N LEU A 185 -2.14 -20.62 8.26
CA LEU A 185 -3.41 -19.89 8.22
C LEU A 185 -4.65 -20.78 8.33
N GLN A 186 -4.49 -22.09 8.27
CA GLN A 186 -5.63 -23.02 8.32
C GLN A 186 -6.35 -23.02 9.68
N ALA A 187 -5.63 -22.71 10.77
CA ALA A 187 -6.19 -22.60 12.12
C ALA A 187 -6.83 -21.23 12.40
N CYS A 188 -6.73 -20.27 11.46
CA CYS A 188 -7.25 -18.93 11.66
C CYS A 188 -8.78 -18.89 11.52
N ASP A 189 -9.40 -17.91 12.19
CA ASP A 189 -10.81 -17.58 11.97
C ASP A 189 -11.09 -17.20 10.51
N ARG A 190 -12.29 -17.53 10.03
CA ARG A 190 -12.73 -17.24 8.66
C ARG A 190 -13.27 -15.83 8.56
N TRP A 191 -12.45 -14.92 8.08
CA TRP A 191 -12.79 -13.51 7.93
C TRP A 191 -12.42 -13.00 6.55
N LEU A 192 -13.25 -12.08 6.06
CA LEU A 192 -12.95 -11.26 4.89
C LEU A 192 -12.99 -9.78 5.31
N THR A 193 -11.86 -9.11 5.25
CA THR A 193 -11.75 -7.67 5.49
C THR A 193 -11.93 -6.94 4.18
N ILE A 194 -12.85 -5.99 4.13
CA ILE A 194 -13.22 -5.24 2.93
C ILE A 194 -12.96 -3.76 3.20
N ILE A 195 -12.28 -3.09 2.28
CA ILE A 195 -11.97 -1.66 2.31
C ILE A 195 -12.62 -1.01 1.10
N GLY A 196 -13.34 0.09 1.33
CA GLY A 196 -14.04 0.77 0.23
C GLY A 196 -14.75 2.05 0.65
N LYS A 197 -15.62 2.54 -0.21
CA LYS A 197 -16.50 3.70 0.04
C LYS A 197 -17.95 3.24 0.12
N GLY A 198 -18.69 3.80 1.10
CA GLY A 198 -20.12 3.53 1.27
C GLY A 198 -20.38 2.05 1.53
N LEU A 199 -19.57 1.43 2.38
CA LEU A 199 -19.73 0.03 2.76
C LEU A 199 -21.05 -0.19 3.50
N ARG A 200 -21.77 -1.24 3.12
CA ARG A 200 -23.06 -1.62 3.71
C ARG A 200 -22.86 -2.86 4.58
N PRO A 201 -23.49 -2.89 5.77
CA PRO A 201 -23.56 -4.13 6.54
C PRO A 201 -24.28 -5.20 5.72
N GLN A 202 -23.64 -6.35 5.54
CA GLN A 202 -24.32 -7.51 4.94
C GLN A 202 -25.19 -8.17 6.02
N THR A 203 -26.49 -8.26 5.78
CA THR A 203 -27.43 -8.97 6.64
C THR A 203 -27.36 -10.47 6.36
N GLY A 204 -26.84 -11.23 7.31
CA GLY A 204 -26.78 -12.68 7.28
C GLY A 204 -25.60 -13.21 8.08
N SER A 205 -25.85 -13.74 9.29
CA SER A 205 -24.92 -14.43 10.23
C SER A 205 -23.52 -13.81 10.39
N THR A 206 -23.43 -12.48 10.50
CA THR A 206 -22.17 -11.79 10.41
C THR A 206 -22.05 -10.71 11.48
N THR A 207 -21.06 -10.85 12.34
CA THR A 207 -20.67 -9.79 13.26
C THR A 207 -19.82 -8.77 12.54
N ILE A 208 -20.36 -7.59 12.26
CA ILE A 208 -19.64 -6.49 11.64
C ILE A 208 -19.03 -5.64 12.75
N ARG A 209 -17.71 -5.53 12.77
CA ARG A 209 -17.02 -4.45 13.47
C ARG A 209 -16.69 -3.36 12.47
N LYS A 210 -17.39 -2.22 12.52
CA LYS A 210 -16.91 -0.99 11.89
C LYS A 210 -15.76 -0.49 12.74
N SER A 211 -14.53 -0.66 12.27
CA SER A 211 -13.41 0.10 12.81
C SER A 211 -13.28 1.36 11.96
N ARG A 212 -13.50 2.52 12.57
CA ARG A 212 -13.00 3.78 12.02
C ARG A 212 -11.50 3.74 12.26
N CYS A 213 -10.71 3.76 11.22
CA CYS A 213 -9.29 4.03 11.36
C CYS A 213 -9.14 5.43 11.97
N LEU A 214 -8.53 5.48 13.15
CA LEU A 214 -8.11 6.70 13.82
C LEU A 214 -6.97 7.37 13.06
#